data_6a896cb4088b2266f656569138b8f119
#
_entry.id   6a896cb4088b2266f656569138b8f119
#
_cell.length_a   1.000
_cell.length_b   1.000
_cell.length_c   1.000
_cell.angle_alpha   90.00
_cell.angle_beta   90.00
_cell.angle_gamma   90.00
#
_symmetry.space_group_name_H-M   'P 1'
#
loop_
_entity.id
_entity.type
_entity.pdbx_description
1 polymer ?
#
loop_
_entity_poly.entity_id
_entity_poly.type
_entity_poly.pdbx_seq_one_letter_code
_entity_poly.pdbx_strand_id
1 'polypeptide(L)'
;MSLDNAIASSAKWLDACNARLDGAAVEASDRTRVSAGLLHLSLEHHGAIQLLISNKPHPHYGSACALLRPQFESFVRGVWFHHCANEQQLKDFINRCEPQRIDSLILAIETVPGYEEGLLKATKQNVWKVMCDYTHGGFMQVGSRNTATEIVSNYSEEQILELVSAACSITLLAADAFSRLLNNQAMANEILSEYQKLFQKQP
;
A
#
# COMPACT_ATOMS: atom_id res chain seq x y z
N MET A 1 5.43 6.63 19.77
CA MET A 1 6.67 6.68 18.94
C MET A 1 6.73 8.08 18.36
N SER A 2 7.92 8.75 18.35
CA SER A 2 8.06 10.06 17.71
C SER A 2 7.97 9.92 16.17
N LEU A 3 7.65 11.02 15.48
CA LEU A 3 7.54 11.03 14.02
C LEU A 3 8.85 10.59 13.34
N ASP A 4 9.99 11.12 13.78
CA ASP A 4 11.29 10.74 13.20
C ASP A 4 11.57 9.25 13.36
N ASN A 5 11.23 8.67 14.51
CA ASN A 5 11.37 7.23 14.72
C ASN A 5 10.41 6.41 13.86
N ALA A 6 9.18 6.89 13.66
CA ALA A 6 8.21 6.23 12.78
C ALA A 6 8.70 6.22 11.33
N ILE A 7 9.19 7.35 10.84
CA ILE A 7 9.75 7.48 9.49
C ILE A 7 10.97 6.56 9.31
N ALA A 8 11.88 6.54 10.30
CA ALA A 8 13.07 5.68 10.25
C ALA A 8 12.71 4.18 10.30
N SER A 9 11.71 3.79 11.12
CA SER A 9 11.23 2.41 11.16
C SER A 9 10.53 2.00 9.87
N SER A 10 9.78 2.91 9.26
CA SER A 10 9.12 2.71 7.96
C SER A 10 10.15 2.47 6.84
N ALA A 11 11.25 3.25 6.80
CA ALA A 11 12.33 3.04 5.84
C ALA A 11 12.97 1.65 6.01
N LYS A 12 13.35 1.30 7.24
CA LYS A 12 13.92 -0.04 7.55
C LYS A 12 12.97 -1.18 7.17
N TRP A 13 11.67 -0.97 7.39
CA TRP A 13 10.65 -1.94 7.03
C TRP A 13 10.60 -2.17 5.52
N LEU A 14 10.57 -1.09 4.73
CA LEU A 14 10.56 -1.17 3.28
C LEU A 14 11.82 -1.84 2.73
N ASP A 15 12.99 -1.47 3.27
CA ASP A 15 14.27 -2.09 2.91
C ASP A 15 14.27 -3.59 3.21
N ALA A 16 13.71 -3.99 4.36
CA ALA A 16 13.59 -5.39 4.74
C ALA A 16 12.67 -6.19 3.81
N CYS A 17 11.57 -5.59 3.33
CA CYS A 17 10.69 -6.20 2.33
C CYS A 17 11.42 -6.35 0.98
N ASN A 18 12.02 -5.27 0.49
CA ASN A 18 12.72 -5.27 -0.78
C ASN A 18 13.86 -6.29 -0.82
N ALA A 19 14.67 -6.37 0.24
CA ALA A 19 15.77 -7.33 0.34
C ALA A 19 15.32 -8.80 0.29
N ARG A 20 14.09 -9.11 0.74
CA ARG A 20 13.52 -10.46 0.69
C ARG A 20 12.89 -10.81 -0.65
N LEU A 21 12.37 -9.80 -1.34
CA LEU A 21 11.71 -9.96 -2.63
C LEU A 21 12.69 -9.83 -3.81
N ASP A 22 13.86 -9.22 -3.59
CA ASP A 22 14.88 -9.04 -4.62
C ASP A 22 15.40 -10.39 -5.10
N GLY A 23 15.48 -10.53 -6.43
CA GLY A 23 15.91 -11.77 -7.08
C GLY A 23 14.89 -12.92 -7.01
N ALA A 24 13.69 -12.71 -6.46
CA ALA A 24 12.65 -13.74 -6.40
C ALA A 24 12.17 -14.11 -7.81
N ALA A 25 12.30 -15.40 -8.15
CA ALA A 25 11.82 -15.93 -9.42
C ALA A 25 10.31 -16.20 -9.35
N VAL A 26 9.55 -15.62 -10.26
CA VAL A 26 8.13 -15.90 -10.43
C VAL A 26 7.91 -16.79 -11.66
N GLU A 27 6.88 -17.65 -11.61
CA GLU A 27 6.47 -18.42 -12.78
C GLU A 27 6.12 -17.48 -13.94
N ALA A 28 6.58 -17.80 -15.14
CA ALA A 28 6.47 -16.94 -16.31
C ALA A 28 5.10 -17.05 -16.99
N SER A 29 4.01 -16.76 -16.28
CA SER A 29 2.66 -16.62 -16.85
C SER A 29 2.24 -15.15 -16.86
N ASP A 30 1.30 -14.77 -17.73
CA ASP A 30 0.76 -13.41 -17.77
C ASP A 30 0.10 -13.04 -16.45
N ARG A 31 -0.62 -13.96 -15.83
CA ARG A 31 -1.26 -13.80 -14.52
C ARG A 31 -0.24 -13.47 -13.44
N THR A 32 0.81 -14.26 -13.34
CA THR A 32 1.85 -14.08 -12.32
C THR A 32 2.60 -12.77 -12.53
N ARG A 33 2.92 -12.42 -13.79
CA ARG A 33 3.60 -11.17 -14.14
C ARG A 33 2.75 -9.94 -13.79
N VAL A 34 1.46 -9.96 -14.13
CA VAL A 34 0.53 -8.86 -13.79
C VAL A 34 0.38 -8.74 -12.27
N SER A 35 0.16 -9.84 -11.57
CA SER A 35 0.01 -9.84 -10.11
C SER A 35 1.28 -9.36 -9.42
N ALA A 36 2.43 -9.93 -9.76
CA ALA A 36 3.73 -9.53 -9.20
C ALA A 36 4.05 -8.06 -9.47
N GLY A 37 3.82 -7.59 -10.71
CA GLY A 37 4.04 -6.20 -11.08
C GLY A 37 3.19 -5.23 -10.27
N LEU A 38 1.92 -5.54 -10.04
CA LEU A 38 1.02 -4.70 -9.23
C LEU A 38 1.38 -4.74 -7.74
N LEU A 39 1.74 -5.90 -7.19
CA LEU A 39 2.20 -6.00 -5.80
C LEU A 39 3.52 -5.25 -5.60
N HIS A 40 4.47 -5.37 -6.54
CA HIS A 40 5.72 -4.61 -6.51
C HIS A 40 5.45 -3.09 -6.63
N LEU A 41 4.54 -2.66 -7.50
CA LEU A 41 4.14 -1.25 -7.62
C LEU A 41 3.57 -0.70 -6.30
N SER A 42 2.87 -1.53 -5.52
CA SER A 42 2.41 -1.13 -4.18
C SER A 42 3.58 -0.82 -3.24
N LEU A 43 4.67 -1.60 -3.29
CA LEU A 43 5.90 -1.32 -2.53
C LEU A 43 6.61 -0.07 -3.05
N GLU A 44 6.66 0.12 -4.36
CA GLU A 44 7.25 1.32 -4.99
C GLU A 44 6.53 2.60 -4.56
N HIS A 45 5.19 2.58 -4.48
CA HIS A 45 4.43 3.71 -3.93
C HIS A 45 4.80 4.01 -2.48
N HIS A 46 5.03 3.00 -1.63
CA HIS A 46 5.56 3.22 -0.28
C HIS A 46 6.95 3.87 -0.31
N GLY A 47 7.83 3.40 -1.19
CA GLY A 47 9.14 4.02 -1.41
C GLY A 47 9.05 5.50 -1.78
N ALA A 48 8.14 5.85 -2.68
CA ALA A 48 7.88 7.23 -3.05
C ALA A 48 7.31 8.06 -1.89
N ILE A 49 6.37 7.50 -1.11
CA ILE A 49 5.86 8.13 0.14
C ILE A 49 7.04 8.42 1.07
N GLN A 50 7.90 7.44 1.31
CA GLN A 50 9.05 7.55 2.21
C GLN A 50 10.02 8.66 1.76
N LEU A 51 10.33 8.74 0.47
CA LEU A 51 11.17 9.79 -0.09
C LEU A 51 10.55 11.17 0.09
N LEU A 52 9.25 11.32 -0.16
CA LEU A 52 8.54 12.59 -0.08
C LEU A 52 8.44 13.12 1.35
N ILE A 53 8.20 12.25 2.34
CA ILE A 53 8.13 12.67 3.75
C ILE A 53 9.51 12.94 4.36
N SER A 54 10.55 12.29 3.84
CA SER A 54 11.92 12.44 4.34
C SER A 54 12.68 13.58 3.70
N ASN A 55 12.12 14.25 2.70
CA ASN A 55 12.78 15.34 1.98
C ASN A 55 12.91 16.58 2.86
N LYS A 56 14.09 16.80 3.47
CA LYS A 56 14.38 17.97 4.31
C LYS A 56 15.10 19.05 3.50
N PRO A 57 14.84 20.33 3.75
CA PRO A 57 13.94 20.87 4.81
C PRO A 57 12.47 20.96 4.41
N HIS A 58 12.08 20.60 3.19
CA HIS A 58 10.74 20.79 2.64
C HIS A 58 10.06 19.47 2.30
N PRO A 59 9.48 18.74 3.27
CA PRO A 59 8.75 17.51 3.00
C PRO A 59 7.50 17.77 2.16
N HIS A 60 7.18 16.84 1.26
CA HIS A 60 6.06 16.92 0.34
C HIS A 60 4.87 16.10 0.84
N TYR A 61 4.35 16.40 2.03
CA TYR A 61 3.31 15.63 2.69
C TYR A 61 2.04 15.44 1.85
N GLY A 62 1.57 16.49 1.17
CA GLY A 62 0.37 16.38 0.33
C GLY A 62 0.51 15.39 -0.82
N SER A 63 1.67 15.35 -1.46
CA SER A 63 1.97 14.39 -2.51
C SER A 63 2.13 12.99 -1.93
N ALA A 64 2.75 12.86 -0.76
CA ALA A 64 2.88 11.58 -0.05
C ALA A 64 1.50 11.00 0.30
N CYS A 65 0.60 11.80 0.88
CA CYS A 65 -0.78 11.38 1.19
C CYS A 65 -1.55 10.94 -0.07
N ALA A 66 -1.36 11.62 -1.20
CA ALA A 66 -2.02 11.28 -2.46
C ALA A 66 -1.60 9.90 -3.01
N LEU A 67 -0.41 9.41 -2.66
CA LEU A 67 0.10 8.10 -3.09
C LEU A 67 -0.48 6.92 -2.30
N LEU A 68 -1.11 7.15 -1.15
CA LEU A 68 -1.66 6.06 -0.35
C LEU A 68 -2.78 5.30 -1.08
N ARG A 69 -3.62 6.01 -1.84
CA ARG A 69 -4.67 5.39 -2.64
C ARG A 69 -4.11 4.51 -3.76
N PRO A 70 -3.23 4.97 -4.66
CA PRO A 70 -2.63 4.09 -5.67
C PRO A 70 -1.85 2.92 -5.05
N GLN A 71 -1.22 3.08 -3.88
CA GLN A 71 -0.60 1.99 -3.14
C GLN A 71 -1.61 0.89 -2.80
N PHE A 72 -2.73 1.27 -2.18
CA PHE A 72 -3.81 0.34 -1.82
C PHE A 72 -4.46 -0.29 -3.06
N GLU A 73 -4.75 0.50 -4.09
CA GLU A 73 -5.35 -0.02 -5.33
C GLU A 73 -4.44 -1.03 -6.03
N SER A 74 -3.14 -0.78 -6.07
CA SER A 74 -2.16 -1.69 -6.67
C SER A 74 -2.11 -3.03 -5.91
N PHE A 75 -2.10 -2.99 -4.59
CA PHE A 75 -2.21 -4.18 -3.74
C PHE A 75 -3.49 -4.97 -4.04
N VAL A 76 -4.67 -4.33 -3.97
CA VAL A 76 -5.96 -4.99 -4.19
C VAL A 76 -6.03 -5.62 -5.60
N ARG A 77 -5.57 -4.91 -6.63
CA ARG A 77 -5.54 -5.43 -8.00
C ARG A 77 -4.57 -6.61 -8.13
N GLY A 78 -3.39 -6.54 -7.51
CA GLY A 78 -2.41 -7.62 -7.52
C GLY A 78 -2.99 -8.92 -6.95
N VAL A 79 -3.63 -8.84 -5.79
CA VAL A 79 -4.31 -9.98 -5.16
C VAL A 79 -5.47 -10.49 -6.03
N TRP A 80 -6.28 -9.59 -6.57
CA TRP A 80 -7.42 -9.98 -7.40
C TRP A 80 -7.00 -10.71 -8.68
N PHE A 81 -5.99 -10.22 -9.38
CA PHE A 81 -5.48 -10.90 -10.57
C PHE A 81 -4.92 -12.28 -10.25
N HIS A 82 -4.29 -12.43 -9.08
CA HIS A 82 -3.75 -13.72 -8.66
C HIS A 82 -4.86 -14.76 -8.42
N HIS A 83 -5.91 -14.38 -7.67
CA HIS A 83 -6.86 -15.34 -7.12
C HIS A 83 -8.23 -15.36 -7.83
N CYS A 84 -8.69 -14.25 -8.37
CA CYS A 84 -10.10 -14.08 -8.74
C CYS A 84 -10.33 -13.86 -10.23
N ALA A 85 -9.42 -13.17 -10.93
CA ALA A 85 -9.60 -12.81 -12.33
C ALA A 85 -9.67 -14.05 -13.23
N ASN A 86 -10.63 -14.09 -14.16
CA ASN A 86 -10.64 -15.08 -15.21
C ASN A 86 -9.71 -14.67 -16.38
N GLU A 87 -9.50 -15.58 -17.33
CA GLU A 87 -8.58 -15.37 -18.45
C GLU A 87 -9.01 -14.20 -19.39
N GLN A 88 -10.30 -13.98 -19.52
CA GLN A 88 -10.79 -12.84 -20.33
C GLN A 88 -10.49 -11.51 -19.63
N GLN A 89 -10.72 -11.43 -18.33
CA GLN A 89 -10.43 -10.23 -17.55
C GLN A 89 -8.92 -9.90 -17.53
N LEU A 90 -8.08 -10.92 -17.50
CA LEU A 90 -6.63 -10.75 -17.63
C LEU A 90 -6.24 -10.21 -19.01
N LYS A 91 -6.79 -10.78 -20.08
CA LYS A 91 -6.57 -10.30 -21.46
C LYS A 91 -7.07 -8.87 -21.65
N ASP A 92 -8.25 -8.56 -21.14
CA ASP A 92 -8.83 -7.22 -21.21
C ASP A 92 -7.91 -6.18 -20.53
N PHE A 93 -7.38 -6.51 -19.36
CA PHE A 93 -6.43 -5.64 -18.67
C PHE A 93 -5.15 -5.42 -19.48
N ILE A 94 -4.55 -6.49 -20.03
CA ILE A 94 -3.35 -6.41 -20.87
C ILE A 94 -3.62 -5.58 -22.14
N ASN A 95 -4.83 -5.65 -22.69
CA ASN A 95 -5.27 -4.88 -23.86
C ASN A 95 -5.78 -3.46 -23.49
N ARG A 96 -5.52 -2.98 -22.27
CA ARG A 96 -5.85 -1.63 -21.80
C ARG A 96 -7.35 -1.32 -21.74
N CYS A 97 -8.19 -2.31 -21.53
CA CYS A 97 -9.61 -2.08 -21.21
C CYS A 97 -9.77 -1.47 -19.83
N GLU A 98 -10.89 -0.78 -19.59
CA GLU A 98 -11.16 -0.14 -18.31
C GLU A 98 -11.08 -1.14 -17.15
N PRO A 99 -10.34 -0.78 -16.08
CA PRO A 99 -10.19 -1.65 -14.93
C PRO A 99 -11.50 -1.70 -14.12
N GLN A 100 -11.79 -2.85 -13.54
CA GLN A 100 -12.93 -3.03 -12.65
C GLN A 100 -12.84 -2.12 -11.42
N ARG A 101 -14.01 -1.75 -10.86
CA ARG A 101 -14.11 -0.92 -9.66
C ARG A 101 -13.57 -1.66 -8.45
N ILE A 102 -12.83 -0.95 -7.59
CA ILE A 102 -12.22 -1.51 -6.38
C ILE A 102 -13.21 -2.25 -5.48
N ASP A 103 -14.45 -1.76 -5.36
CA ASP A 103 -15.49 -2.44 -4.57
C ASP A 103 -15.76 -3.87 -5.04
N SER A 104 -15.87 -4.07 -6.34
CA SER A 104 -16.11 -5.39 -6.92
C SER A 104 -14.91 -6.32 -6.72
N LEU A 105 -13.70 -5.77 -6.79
CA LEU A 105 -12.47 -6.55 -6.56
C LEU A 105 -12.37 -7.01 -5.11
N ILE A 106 -12.62 -6.12 -4.14
CA ILE A 106 -12.60 -6.45 -2.71
C ILE A 106 -13.63 -7.52 -2.39
N LEU A 107 -14.88 -7.39 -2.89
CA LEU A 107 -15.91 -8.41 -2.68
C LEU A 107 -15.49 -9.79 -3.20
N ALA A 108 -14.82 -9.85 -4.35
CA ALA A 108 -14.31 -11.11 -4.89
C ALA A 108 -13.15 -11.67 -4.04
N ILE A 109 -12.22 -10.81 -3.62
CA ILE A 109 -11.07 -11.22 -2.79
C ILE A 109 -11.54 -11.80 -1.45
N GLU A 110 -12.56 -11.22 -0.81
CA GLU A 110 -13.08 -11.68 0.48
C GLU A 110 -13.81 -13.03 0.41
N THR A 111 -13.93 -13.65 -0.76
CA THR A 111 -14.35 -15.06 -0.90
C THR A 111 -13.16 -16.02 -0.96
N VAL A 112 -11.93 -15.52 -1.00
CA VAL A 112 -10.71 -16.34 -1.10
C VAL A 112 -10.22 -16.73 0.30
N PRO A 113 -9.82 -17.99 0.53
CA PRO A 113 -9.26 -18.43 1.81
C PRO A 113 -8.10 -17.55 2.29
N GLY A 114 -8.21 -17.07 3.52
CA GLY A 114 -7.26 -16.14 4.16
C GLY A 114 -7.57 -14.66 3.97
N TYR A 115 -8.69 -14.32 3.28
CA TYR A 115 -9.18 -12.94 3.13
C TYR A 115 -10.65 -12.78 3.60
N GLU A 116 -11.27 -13.81 4.18
CA GLU A 116 -12.72 -13.87 4.49
C GLU A 116 -13.15 -12.96 5.65
N GLU A 117 -12.21 -12.39 6.41
CA GLU A 117 -12.52 -11.64 7.63
C GLU A 117 -13.16 -10.26 7.38
N GLY A 118 -13.37 -9.87 6.12
CA GLY A 118 -13.96 -8.57 5.77
C GLY A 118 -13.06 -7.37 6.05
N LEU A 119 -11.77 -7.61 6.30
CA LEU A 119 -10.79 -6.59 6.65
C LEU A 119 -10.56 -5.57 5.53
N LEU A 120 -10.53 -6.01 4.27
CA LEU A 120 -10.32 -5.11 3.13
C LEU A 120 -11.51 -4.17 2.93
N LYS A 121 -12.72 -4.69 3.09
CA LYS A 121 -13.94 -3.89 3.04
C LYS A 121 -14.00 -2.89 4.19
N ALA A 122 -13.71 -3.31 5.42
CA ALA A 122 -13.67 -2.45 6.59
C ALA A 122 -12.59 -1.36 6.44
N THR A 123 -11.40 -1.72 6.01
CA THR A 123 -10.30 -0.76 5.73
C THR A 123 -10.75 0.26 4.70
N LYS A 124 -11.31 -0.19 3.57
CA LYS A 124 -11.81 0.73 2.55
C LYS A 124 -12.88 1.67 3.09
N GLN A 125 -13.87 1.15 3.83
CA GLN A 125 -14.95 1.99 4.39
C GLN A 125 -14.41 3.11 5.29
N ASN A 126 -13.36 2.83 6.07
CA ASN A 126 -12.80 3.78 7.03
C ASN A 126 -11.91 4.84 6.38
N VAL A 127 -11.10 4.48 5.38
CA VAL A 127 -10.06 5.39 4.87
C VAL A 127 -10.25 5.85 3.42
N TRP A 128 -11.15 5.25 2.66
CA TRP A 128 -11.30 5.51 1.22
C TRP A 128 -11.61 6.97 0.90
N LYS A 129 -12.54 7.57 1.65
CA LYS A 129 -12.93 8.97 1.43
C LYS A 129 -11.73 9.91 1.63
N VAL A 130 -10.96 9.68 2.67
CA VAL A 130 -9.75 10.47 2.98
C VAL A 130 -8.69 10.29 1.90
N MET A 131 -8.46 9.05 1.46
CA MET A 131 -7.53 8.77 0.35
C MET A 131 -7.98 9.45 -0.96
N CYS A 132 -9.27 9.44 -1.27
CA CYS A 132 -9.82 10.15 -2.43
C CYS A 132 -9.62 11.66 -2.33
N ASP A 133 -9.88 12.25 -1.16
CA ASP A 133 -9.70 13.68 -0.92
C ASP A 133 -8.25 14.11 -1.17
N TYR A 134 -7.28 13.35 -0.68
CA TYR A 134 -5.87 13.63 -0.95
C TYR A 134 -5.48 13.45 -2.42
N THR A 135 -6.02 12.42 -3.08
CA THR A 135 -5.67 12.12 -4.48
C THR A 135 -6.27 13.11 -5.47
N HIS A 136 -7.48 13.60 -5.20
CA HIS A 136 -8.25 14.42 -6.15
C HIS A 136 -8.37 15.90 -5.76
N GLY A 137 -7.56 16.38 -4.80
CA GLY A 137 -7.60 17.77 -4.36
C GLY A 137 -8.87 18.12 -3.59
N GLY A 138 -9.43 17.17 -2.84
CA GLY A 138 -10.59 17.38 -1.98
C GLY A 138 -10.27 18.24 -0.75
N PHE A 139 -11.27 18.36 0.13
CA PHE A 139 -11.19 19.27 1.28
C PHE A 139 -9.99 19.01 2.19
N MET A 140 -9.68 17.75 2.46
CA MET A 140 -8.53 17.39 3.31
C MET A 140 -7.20 17.87 2.72
N GLN A 141 -7.01 17.72 1.41
CA GLN A 141 -5.80 18.19 0.72
C GLN A 141 -5.68 19.72 0.74
N VAL A 142 -6.78 20.42 0.53
CA VAL A 142 -6.82 21.92 0.54
C VAL A 142 -6.69 22.43 1.98
N GLY A 143 -7.43 21.86 2.93
CA GLY A 143 -7.42 22.27 4.34
C GLY A 143 -6.03 22.15 4.97
N SER A 144 -5.28 21.11 4.65
CA SER A 144 -3.90 20.92 5.12
C SER A 144 -2.87 21.86 4.43
N ARG A 145 -3.33 22.80 3.61
CA ARG A 145 -2.51 23.82 2.95
C ARG A 145 -2.79 25.24 3.41
N ASN A 146 -3.64 25.41 4.42
CA ASN A 146 -4.06 26.72 4.87
C ASN A 146 -3.92 26.84 6.38
N THR A 147 -3.41 27.99 6.83
CA THR A 147 -3.61 28.53 8.18
C THR A 147 -4.64 29.66 8.09
N ALA A 148 -4.89 30.35 9.20
CA ALA A 148 -5.78 31.52 9.19
C ALA A 148 -5.30 32.66 8.29
N THR A 149 -4.00 32.76 8.00
CA THR A 149 -3.37 33.92 7.34
C THR A 149 -2.45 33.53 6.17
N GLU A 150 -2.09 32.27 6.01
CA GLU A 150 -1.04 31.87 5.06
C GLU A 150 -1.41 30.58 4.32
N ILE A 151 -0.88 30.44 3.12
CA ILE A 151 -0.89 29.17 2.35
C ILE A 151 0.45 28.48 2.58
N VAL A 152 0.44 27.47 3.43
CA VAL A 152 1.63 26.68 3.83
C VAL A 152 1.28 25.21 4.00
N SER A 153 2.29 24.36 4.04
CA SER A 153 2.10 22.94 4.42
C SER A 153 1.74 22.87 5.91
N ASN A 154 0.49 22.57 6.22
CA ASN A 154 -0.07 22.57 7.57
C ASN A 154 -0.60 21.18 7.96
N TYR A 155 0.28 20.19 7.88
CA TYR A 155 0.00 18.81 8.28
C TYR A 155 0.40 18.62 9.75
N SER A 156 -0.50 18.04 10.56
CA SER A 156 -0.16 17.67 11.93
C SER A 156 0.78 16.45 11.95
N GLU A 157 1.56 16.32 13.04
CA GLU A 157 2.39 15.13 13.26
C GLU A 157 1.55 13.85 13.26
N GLU A 158 0.35 13.90 13.83
CA GLU A 158 -0.61 12.78 13.87
C GLU A 158 -1.02 12.34 12.46
N GLN A 159 -1.35 13.26 11.55
CA GLN A 159 -1.69 12.93 10.16
C GLN A 159 -0.53 12.22 9.45
N ILE A 160 0.70 12.62 9.70
CA ILE A 160 1.87 11.97 9.09
C ILE A 160 2.15 10.61 9.72
N LEU A 161 1.96 10.45 11.02
CA LEU A 161 2.04 9.15 11.69
C LEU A 161 0.99 8.16 11.15
N GLU A 162 -0.24 8.63 10.93
CA GLU A 162 -1.30 7.83 10.30
C GLU A 162 -0.94 7.41 8.87
N LEU A 163 -0.41 8.33 8.06
CA LEU A 163 0.07 8.04 6.71
C LEU A 163 1.16 6.95 6.73
N VAL A 164 2.18 7.10 7.58
CA VAL A 164 3.29 6.15 7.72
C VAL A 164 2.76 4.77 8.14
N SER A 165 1.88 4.74 9.15
CA SER A 165 1.27 3.50 9.64
C SER A 165 0.45 2.79 8.55
N ALA A 166 -0.37 3.54 7.82
CA ALA A 166 -1.17 2.99 6.73
C ALA A 166 -0.29 2.44 5.59
N ALA A 167 0.74 3.19 5.17
CA ALA A 167 1.67 2.75 4.13
C ALA A 167 2.41 1.47 4.53
N CYS A 168 2.88 1.39 5.78
CA CYS A 168 3.54 0.18 6.31
C CYS A 168 2.60 -1.02 6.35
N SER A 169 1.34 -0.82 6.75
CA SER A 169 0.33 -1.89 6.80
C SER A 169 -0.02 -2.41 5.40
N ILE A 170 -0.19 -1.53 4.42
CA ILE A 170 -0.44 -1.94 3.03
C ILE A 170 0.78 -2.71 2.48
N THR A 171 1.99 -2.27 2.81
CA THR A 171 3.22 -2.98 2.41
C THR A 171 3.30 -4.37 3.04
N LEU A 172 2.89 -4.55 4.30
CA LEU A 172 2.80 -5.87 4.91
C LEU A 172 1.88 -6.80 4.12
N LEU A 173 0.70 -6.30 3.79
CA LEU A 173 -0.28 -7.08 3.01
C LEU A 173 0.22 -7.39 1.60
N ALA A 174 0.88 -6.44 0.93
CA ALA A 174 1.43 -6.64 -0.40
C ALA A 174 2.60 -7.64 -0.41
N ALA A 175 3.49 -7.56 0.58
CA ALA A 175 4.64 -8.45 0.72
C ALA A 175 4.21 -9.88 1.11
N ASP A 176 3.21 -10.03 1.99
CA ASP A 176 2.59 -11.33 2.30
C ASP A 176 1.94 -11.94 1.04
N ALA A 177 1.14 -11.16 0.31
CA ALA A 177 0.53 -11.60 -0.95
C ALA A 177 1.58 -12.01 -1.99
N PHE A 178 2.69 -11.28 -2.08
CA PHE A 178 3.81 -11.63 -2.94
C PHE A 178 4.47 -12.96 -2.52
N SER A 179 4.66 -13.16 -1.21
CA SER A 179 5.19 -14.42 -0.67
C SER A 179 4.30 -15.62 -0.98
N ARG A 180 2.98 -15.44 -0.92
CA ARG A 180 1.99 -16.45 -1.33
C ARG A 180 2.05 -16.75 -2.83
N LEU A 181 2.20 -15.72 -3.66
CA LEU A 181 2.38 -15.86 -5.11
C LEU A 181 3.63 -16.68 -5.45
N LEU A 182 4.68 -16.59 -4.62
CA LEU A 182 5.90 -17.38 -4.72
C LEU A 182 5.78 -18.78 -4.07
N ASN A 183 4.67 -19.12 -3.43
CA ASN A 183 4.50 -20.31 -2.59
C ASN A 183 5.57 -20.42 -1.48
N ASN A 184 6.02 -19.28 -0.92
CA ASN A 184 7.10 -19.20 0.06
C ASN A 184 6.58 -18.78 1.45
N GLN A 185 6.06 -19.73 2.21
CA GLN A 185 5.55 -19.49 3.56
C GLN A 185 6.65 -19.05 4.55
N ALA A 186 7.89 -19.48 4.35
CA ALA A 186 9.01 -19.05 5.20
C ALA A 186 9.24 -17.54 5.06
N MET A 187 9.25 -17.03 3.83
CA MET A 187 9.34 -15.59 3.54
C MET A 187 8.19 -14.81 4.17
N ALA A 188 6.95 -15.29 4.08
CA ALA A 188 5.80 -14.63 4.71
C ALA A 188 5.98 -14.51 6.25
N ASN A 189 6.44 -15.58 6.89
CA ASN A 189 6.71 -15.59 8.34
C ASN A 189 7.83 -14.62 8.74
N GLU A 190 8.90 -14.54 7.96
CA GLU A 190 10.01 -13.61 8.19
C GLU A 190 9.55 -12.16 8.04
N ILE A 191 8.77 -11.84 7.01
CA ILE A 191 8.17 -10.53 6.76
C ILE A 191 7.30 -10.12 7.96
N LEU A 192 6.40 -10.99 8.41
CA LEU A 192 5.57 -10.72 9.57
C LEU A 192 6.38 -10.50 10.86
N SER A 193 7.38 -11.36 11.09
CA SER A 193 8.28 -11.22 12.26
C SER A 193 9.02 -9.89 12.28
N GLU A 194 9.50 -9.43 11.12
CA GLU A 194 10.19 -8.14 11.01
C GLU A 194 9.26 -6.97 11.26
N TYR A 195 8.04 -7.00 10.72
CA TYR A 195 7.01 -6.00 10.99
C TYR A 195 6.71 -5.90 12.49
N GLN A 196 6.53 -7.04 13.16
CA GLN A 196 6.26 -7.10 14.60
C GLN A 196 7.40 -6.48 15.42
N LYS A 197 8.67 -6.78 15.07
CA LYS A 197 9.83 -6.19 15.76
C LYS A 197 9.89 -4.67 15.66
N LEU A 198 9.50 -4.11 14.51
CA LEU A 198 9.61 -2.68 14.24
C LEU A 198 8.43 -1.87 14.79
N PHE A 199 7.22 -2.43 14.78
CA PHE A 199 5.99 -1.67 15.04
C PHE A 199 5.16 -2.17 16.23
N GLN A 200 5.29 -3.43 16.64
CA GLN A 200 4.61 -3.93 17.82
C GLN A 200 5.53 -3.78 19.02
N LYS A 201 5.07 -3.06 20.06
CA LYS A 201 5.78 -3.02 21.33
C LYS A 201 5.88 -4.44 21.86
N GLN A 202 7.08 -4.90 22.16
CA GLN A 202 7.24 -6.06 23.05
C GLN A 202 6.53 -5.75 24.38
N PRO A 203 5.76 -6.68 24.91
CA PRO A 203 5.04 -6.50 26.18
C PRO A 203 5.95 -6.20 27.34
#